data_1ec0321d53edf289877e0461425f8282
#
_entry.id   1ec0321d53edf289877e0461425f8282
#
_cell.length_a   1.000
_cell.length_b   1.000
_cell.length_c   1.000
_cell.angle_alpha   90.00
_cell.angle_beta   90.00
_cell.angle_gamma   90.00
#
_symmetry.space_group_name_H-M   'P 1'
#
loop_
_entity.id
_entity.type
_entity.pdbx_description
1 polymer ?
#
loop_
_entity_poly.entity_id
_entity_poly.type
_entity_poly.pdbx_seq_one_letter_code
_entity_poly.pdbx_strand_id
1 'polypeptide(L)'
;MANAEVGDDWYGDDPTVNLLQARAAELTGKEAAIYLPTGTMCNQVALHAYVRSGHRAVCEATAHVGRTELSSAAALSGVAFQYLTAPDRGLLLGEQVAVALAPDPDDVAVVDLVSIENTHQVGGGSVLSVAGVRDIAAVCAAAGVPLYLDGARIFNACAVAEVPVAAYASVVSSMMFCLSKGLGAPIGSILAGDREFIAEARRLKILFGGAWRQAGIMAAAGLIALEEGPARLPEDHANARILAEGLAELLPESIDPDAVETNIVFIDVSGTGRGPAEWREMLAAEGLLVTILGGRVRMLTHVGIGADDIEAALTAWRRAAKAA
;
A
#
# COMPACT_ATOMS: atom_id res chain seq x y z
N MET A 1 -1.91 20.40 -14.29
CA MET A 1 -3.37 20.26 -14.15
C MET A 1 -4.13 21.31 -14.95
N ALA A 2 -3.90 22.63 -14.77
CA ALA A 2 -4.67 23.69 -15.46
C ALA A 2 -4.62 23.64 -17.00
N ASN A 3 -3.55 23.09 -17.56
CA ASN A 3 -3.34 22.96 -19.00
C ASN A 3 -3.43 21.52 -19.49
N ALA A 4 -4.01 20.61 -18.69
CA ALA A 4 -4.17 19.22 -19.10
C ALA A 4 -5.13 19.13 -20.28
N GLU A 5 -4.76 18.38 -21.32
CA GLU A 5 -5.66 17.99 -22.36
C GLU A 5 -6.63 16.95 -21.81
N VAL A 6 -7.93 17.17 -21.97
CA VAL A 6 -8.97 16.32 -21.40
C VAL A 6 -9.96 15.84 -22.45
N GLY A 7 -10.49 14.67 -22.21
CA GLY A 7 -11.60 14.07 -22.91
C GLY A 7 -12.58 13.45 -21.91
N ASP A 8 -13.32 12.44 -22.30
CA ASP A 8 -14.27 11.75 -21.42
C ASP A 8 -13.72 10.35 -21.07
N ASP A 9 -13.24 10.18 -19.83
CA ASP A 9 -12.71 8.89 -19.34
C ASP A 9 -13.77 7.77 -19.36
N TRP A 10 -15.06 8.14 -19.24
CA TRP A 10 -16.15 7.17 -19.35
C TRP A 10 -16.12 6.43 -20.69
N TYR A 11 -15.87 7.13 -21.77
CA TYR A 11 -15.76 6.56 -23.12
C TYR A 11 -14.34 6.11 -23.48
N GLY A 12 -13.35 6.39 -22.61
CA GLY A 12 -11.94 6.09 -22.88
C GLY A 12 -11.25 7.10 -23.78
N ASP A 13 -11.83 8.30 -23.90
CA ASP A 13 -11.38 9.33 -24.84
C ASP A 13 -10.49 10.40 -24.18
N ASP A 14 -10.26 10.32 -22.85
CA ASP A 14 -9.37 11.29 -22.17
C ASP A 14 -7.90 10.97 -22.50
N PRO A 15 -7.19 11.83 -23.28
CA PRO A 15 -5.86 11.52 -23.73
C PRO A 15 -4.83 11.49 -22.59
N THR A 16 -4.99 12.32 -21.56
CA THR A 16 -4.07 12.38 -20.43
C THR A 16 -4.24 11.16 -19.52
N VAL A 17 -5.46 10.67 -19.31
CA VAL A 17 -5.72 9.40 -18.62
C VAL A 17 -5.09 8.24 -19.40
N ASN A 18 -5.32 8.20 -20.70
CA ASN A 18 -4.78 7.14 -21.55
C ASN A 18 -3.23 7.12 -21.53
N LEU A 19 -2.59 8.29 -21.54
CA LEU A 19 -1.14 8.42 -21.42
C LEU A 19 -0.66 7.91 -20.06
N LEU A 20 -1.30 8.29 -18.95
CA LEU A 20 -0.95 7.82 -17.61
C LEU A 20 -1.05 6.28 -17.51
N GLN A 21 -2.13 5.70 -18.04
CA GLN A 21 -2.35 4.26 -18.05
C GLN A 21 -1.28 3.53 -18.88
N ALA A 22 -0.93 4.08 -20.06
CA ALA A 22 0.12 3.52 -20.92
C ALA A 22 1.50 3.55 -20.24
N ARG A 23 1.85 4.68 -19.58
CA ARG A 23 3.11 4.81 -18.83
C ARG A 23 3.18 3.86 -17.64
N ALA A 24 2.08 3.68 -16.93
CA ALA A 24 2.01 2.74 -15.81
C ALA A 24 2.17 1.28 -16.27
N ALA A 25 1.55 0.91 -17.38
CA ALA A 25 1.73 -0.42 -18.00
C ALA A 25 3.19 -0.63 -18.44
N GLU A 26 3.80 0.35 -19.10
CA GLU A 26 5.21 0.30 -19.52
C GLU A 26 6.15 0.12 -18.32
N LEU A 27 6.01 0.93 -17.26
CA LEU A 27 6.85 0.88 -16.08
C LEU A 27 6.76 -0.45 -15.33
N THR A 28 5.56 -1.01 -15.25
CA THR A 28 5.34 -2.30 -14.58
C THR A 28 5.66 -3.50 -15.48
N GLY A 29 5.74 -3.30 -16.78
CA GLY A 29 5.84 -4.37 -17.75
C GLY A 29 4.57 -5.24 -17.86
N LYS A 30 3.43 -4.74 -17.35
CA LYS A 30 2.13 -5.37 -17.51
C LYS A 30 1.50 -5.01 -18.85
N GLU A 31 0.60 -5.85 -19.35
CA GLU A 31 -0.03 -5.65 -20.66
C GLU A 31 -0.93 -4.41 -20.72
N ALA A 32 -1.54 -4.06 -19.58
CA ALA A 32 -2.44 -2.93 -19.44
C ALA A 32 -2.49 -2.40 -18.01
N ALA A 33 -2.98 -1.17 -17.87
CA ALA A 33 -3.27 -0.55 -16.58
C ALA A 33 -4.53 0.32 -16.66
N ILE A 34 -5.14 0.56 -15.51
CA ILE A 34 -6.31 1.44 -15.38
C ILE A 34 -6.12 2.41 -14.21
N TYR A 35 -6.51 3.67 -14.42
CA TYR A 35 -6.50 4.72 -13.42
C TYR A 35 -7.81 4.73 -12.63
N LEU A 36 -7.70 4.63 -11.30
CA LEU A 36 -8.81 4.54 -10.35
C LEU A 36 -8.69 5.64 -9.27
N PRO A 37 -9.81 6.07 -8.67
CA PRO A 37 -9.83 7.13 -7.64
C PRO A 37 -8.95 6.83 -6.42
N THR A 38 -8.97 5.60 -5.93
CA THR A 38 -8.35 5.21 -4.65
C THR A 38 -7.73 3.82 -4.71
N GLY A 39 -6.75 3.57 -3.84
CA GLY A 39 -6.19 2.23 -3.65
C GLY A 39 -7.22 1.22 -3.16
N THR A 40 -8.12 1.63 -2.26
CA THR A 40 -9.25 0.79 -1.82
C THR A 40 -10.09 0.32 -3.01
N MET A 41 -10.39 1.21 -3.97
CA MET A 41 -11.13 0.78 -5.16
C MET A 41 -10.32 -0.20 -6.01
N CYS A 42 -9.00 -0.01 -6.14
CA CYS A 42 -8.14 -0.99 -6.82
C CYS A 42 -8.26 -2.38 -6.18
N ASN A 43 -8.18 -2.44 -4.84
CA ASN A 43 -8.31 -3.69 -4.08
C ASN A 43 -9.69 -4.31 -4.27
N GLN A 44 -10.76 -3.52 -4.17
CA GLN A 44 -12.13 -4.03 -4.33
C GLN A 44 -12.41 -4.50 -5.77
N VAL A 45 -11.87 -3.82 -6.77
CA VAL A 45 -11.93 -4.25 -8.18
C VAL A 45 -11.20 -5.58 -8.38
N ALA A 46 -9.98 -5.71 -7.83
CA ALA A 46 -9.21 -6.95 -7.94
C ALA A 46 -9.91 -8.12 -7.23
N LEU A 47 -10.41 -7.92 -6.01
CA LEU A 47 -11.16 -8.94 -5.28
C LEU A 47 -12.41 -9.37 -6.04
N HIS A 48 -13.19 -8.44 -6.57
CA HIS A 48 -14.40 -8.75 -7.33
C HIS A 48 -14.11 -9.49 -8.64
N ALA A 49 -13.01 -9.14 -9.30
CA ALA A 49 -12.62 -9.76 -10.57
C ALA A 49 -12.11 -11.19 -10.41
N TYR A 50 -11.37 -11.48 -9.33
CA TYR A 50 -10.75 -12.77 -9.12
C TYR A 50 -11.59 -13.73 -8.28
N VAL A 51 -12.33 -13.23 -7.29
CA VAL A 51 -12.95 -14.09 -6.26
C VAL A 51 -14.45 -14.16 -6.47
N ARG A 52 -14.96 -15.35 -6.63
CA ARG A 52 -16.41 -15.61 -6.72
C ARG A 52 -17.08 -15.38 -5.36
N SER A 53 -18.30 -14.87 -5.39
CA SER A 53 -19.09 -14.71 -4.17
C SER A 53 -19.22 -16.03 -3.41
N GLY A 54 -18.92 -16.02 -2.12
CA GLY A 54 -18.89 -17.20 -1.26
C GLY A 54 -17.53 -17.93 -1.22
N HIS A 55 -16.58 -17.55 -2.07
CA HIS A 55 -15.21 -18.06 -2.04
C HIS A 55 -14.30 -17.20 -1.17
N ARG A 56 -13.04 -17.60 -1.06
CA ARG A 56 -12.05 -16.95 -0.17
C ARG A 56 -10.93 -16.26 -0.95
N ALA A 57 -10.43 -15.18 -0.35
CA ALA A 57 -9.09 -14.64 -0.60
C ALA A 57 -8.21 -14.90 0.62
N VAL A 58 -6.96 -15.28 0.41
CA VAL A 58 -5.93 -15.38 1.46
C VAL A 58 -5.20 -14.06 1.57
N CYS A 59 -5.01 -13.54 2.79
CA CYS A 59 -4.15 -12.39 3.04
C CYS A 59 -3.51 -12.46 4.44
N GLU A 60 -2.53 -11.58 4.69
CA GLU A 60 -1.96 -11.40 6.03
C GLU A 60 -3.01 -10.80 6.98
N ALA A 61 -2.97 -11.19 8.26
CA ALA A 61 -4.01 -10.90 9.27
C ALA A 61 -4.20 -9.40 9.55
N THR A 62 -3.20 -8.57 9.30
CA THR A 62 -3.25 -7.11 9.49
C THR A 62 -3.20 -6.32 8.18
N ALA A 63 -3.21 -7.02 7.03
CA ALA A 63 -3.21 -6.42 5.71
C ALA A 63 -4.37 -5.45 5.52
N HIS A 64 -4.11 -4.36 4.78
CA HIS A 64 -5.06 -3.28 4.55
C HIS A 64 -6.38 -3.78 3.97
N VAL A 65 -6.31 -4.64 2.98
CA VAL A 65 -7.47 -5.19 2.25
C VAL A 65 -8.43 -5.95 3.16
N GLY A 66 -7.90 -6.65 4.19
CA GLY A 66 -8.70 -7.46 5.12
C GLY A 66 -9.17 -6.70 6.37
N ARG A 67 -8.47 -5.63 6.78
CA ARG A 67 -8.69 -4.99 8.08
C ARG A 67 -9.18 -3.55 8.02
N THR A 68 -8.76 -2.79 7.02
CA THR A 68 -8.93 -1.33 7.01
C THR A 68 -10.04 -0.86 6.05
N GLU A 69 -10.51 -1.74 5.17
CA GLU A 69 -11.49 -1.40 4.13
C GLU A 69 -12.95 -1.68 4.53
N LEU A 70 -13.27 -1.62 5.83
CA LEU A 70 -14.65 -1.69 6.38
C LEU A 70 -15.45 -2.92 5.93
N SER A 71 -14.79 -4.07 5.75
CA SER A 71 -15.43 -5.30 5.24
C SER A 71 -16.06 -5.14 3.84
N SER A 72 -15.55 -4.19 3.05
CA SER A 72 -16.10 -3.93 1.71
C SER A 72 -16.03 -5.14 0.77
N ALA A 73 -15.01 -6.01 0.91
CA ALA A 73 -14.91 -7.26 0.17
C ALA A 73 -16.13 -8.17 0.37
N ALA A 74 -16.58 -8.32 1.61
CA ALA A 74 -17.80 -9.08 1.91
C ALA A 74 -19.07 -8.37 1.41
N ALA A 75 -19.14 -7.04 1.65
CA ALA A 75 -20.32 -6.24 1.31
C ALA A 75 -20.55 -6.08 -0.20
N LEU A 76 -19.46 -5.88 -0.97
CA LEU A 76 -19.55 -5.60 -2.41
C LEU A 76 -19.41 -6.85 -3.28
N SER A 77 -18.65 -7.84 -2.81
CA SER A 77 -18.26 -8.99 -3.64
C SER A 77 -18.58 -10.35 -3.01
N GLY A 78 -19.07 -10.40 -1.76
CA GLY A 78 -19.33 -11.64 -1.05
C GLY A 78 -18.07 -12.46 -0.76
N VAL A 79 -16.91 -11.82 -0.71
CA VAL A 79 -15.61 -12.45 -0.48
C VAL A 79 -15.37 -12.64 1.01
N ALA A 80 -15.01 -13.86 1.42
CA ALA A 80 -14.49 -14.15 2.75
C ALA A 80 -12.94 -14.07 2.73
N PHE A 81 -12.32 -13.71 3.86
CA PHE A 81 -10.86 -13.77 4.00
C PHE A 81 -10.44 -14.97 4.85
N GLN A 82 -9.40 -15.65 4.39
CA GLN A 82 -8.58 -16.52 5.20
C GLN A 82 -7.33 -15.76 5.61
N TYR A 83 -7.20 -15.50 6.92
CA TYR A 83 -6.11 -14.69 7.46
C TYR A 83 -4.92 -15.56 7.86
N LEU A 84 -3.73 -15.14 7.46
CA LEU A 84 -2.46 -15.75 7.87
C LEU A 84 -1.70 -14.78 8.77
N THR A 85 -1.20 -15.27 9.92
CA THR A 85 -0.34 -14.47 10.76
C THR A 85 1.10 -14.60 10.27
N ALA A 86 1.68 -13.51 9.79
CA ALA A 86 3.06 -13.48 9.37
C ALA A 86 4.02 -13.61 10.58
N PRO A 87 5.17 -14.27 10.42
CA PRO A 87 6.14 -14.45 11.51
C PRO A 87 6.85 -13.15 11.88
N ASP A 88 7.00 -12.22 10.93
CA ASP A 88 7.64 -10.94 11.12
C ASP A 88 6.91 -9.86 10.35
N ARG A 89 6.57 -8.76 11.00
CA ARG A 89 6.10 -7.47 10.49
C ARG A 89 5.23 -7.52 9.23
N GLY A 90 4.32 -8.50 9.14
CA GLY A 90 3.40 -8.66 8.02
C GLY A 90 3.99 -9.35 6.77
N LEU A 91 5.23 -9.84 6.84
CA LEU A 91 5.93 -10.50 5.75
C LEU A 91 5.56 -11.97 5.68
N LEU A 92 4.63 -12.34 4.80
CA LEU A 92 4.24 -13.73 4.57
C LEU A 92 5.37 -14.55 3.94
N LEU A 93 5.40 -15.82 4.28
CA LEU A 93 6.31 -16.80 3.70
C LEU A 93 5.55 -17.75 2.74
N GLY A 94 6.25 -18.24 1.72
CA GLY A 94 5.69 -19.19 0.76
C GLY A 94 5.13 -20.45 1.42
N GLU A 95 5.80 -20.97 2.46
CA GLU A 95 5.33 -22.14 3.23
C GLU A 95 3.98 -21.93 3.91
N GLN A 96 3.71 -20.74 4.44
CA GLN A 96 2.41 -20.41 5.05
C GLN A 96 1.31 -20.39 4.00
N VAL A 97 1.60 -19.80 2.84
CA VAL A 97 0.67 -19.78 1.71
C VAL A 97 0.44 -21.20 1.18
N ALA A 98 1.48 -22.05 1.12
CA ALA A 98 1.35 -23.44 0.71
C ALA A 98 0.40 -24.23 1.63
N VAL A 99 0.49 -24.01 2.94
CA VAL A 99 -0.43 -24.63 3.91
C VAL A 99 -1.87 -24.15 3.69
N ALA A 100 -2.06 -22.83 3.43
CA ALA A 100 -3.38 -22.25 3.22
C ALA A 100 -4.04 -22.71 1.90
N LEU A 101 -3.24 -23.08 0.89
CA LEU A 101 -3.73 -23.57 -0.40
C LEU A 101 -3.77 -25.10 -0.50
N ALA A 102 -3.30 -25.81 0.54
CA ALA A 102 -3.34 -27.27 0.54
C ALA A 102 -4.80 -27.76 0.59
N PRO A 103 -5.15 -28.83 -0.16
CA PRO A 103 -6.46 -29.44 -0.08
C PRO A 103 -6.77 -29.91 1.36
N ASP A 104 -7.88 -29.48 1.89
CA ASP A 104 -8.40 -29.95 3.17
C ASP A 104 -9.75 -30.66 2.94
N PRO A 105 -9.88 -31.96 3.25
CA PRO A 105 -11.12 -32.70 3.06
C PRO A 105 -12.29 -32.16 3.89
N ASP A 106 -12.00 -31.52 5.01
CA ASP A 106 -12.98 -30.95 5.94
C ASP A 106 -13.31 -29.47 5.62
N ASP A 107 -12.46 -28.79 4.84
CA ASP A 107 -12.69 -27.41 4.38
C ASP A 107 -12.95 -27.37 2.86
N VAL A 108 -14.21 -27.29 2.51
CA VAL A 108 -14.66 -27.27 1.11
C VAL A 108 -14.67 -25.87 0.49
N ALA A 109 -14.26 -24.85 1.24
CA ALA A 109 -14.24 -23.48 0.73
C ALA A 109 -13.04 -23.25 -0.19
N VAL A 110 -13.33 -22.76 -1.39
CA VAL A 110 -12.33 -22.55 -2.45
C VAL A 110 -11.60 -21.22 -2.23
N VAL A 111 -10.28 -21.23 -2.36
CA VAL A 111 -9.44 -20.03 -2.43
C VAL A 111 -9.23 -19.65 -3.89
N ASP A 112 -9.71 -18.46 -4.27
CA ASP A 112 -9.61 -17.95 -5.65
C ASP A 112 -8.46 -16.91 -5.79
N LEU A 113 -7.91 -16.40 -4.68
CA LEU A 113 -6.90 -15.33 -4.71
C LEU A 113 -5.97 -15.40 -3.50
N VAL A 114 -4.69 -15.17 -3.72
CA VAL A 114 -3.75 -14.74 -2.66
C VAL A 114 -3.44 -13.27 -2.84
N SER A 115 -3.59 -12.48 -1.78
CA SER A 115 -3.28 -11.05 -1.74
C SER A 115 -2.13 -10.78 -0.77
N ILE A 116 -1.06 -10.17 -1.24
CA ILE A 116 0.07 -9.71 -0.43
C ILE A 116 0.14 -8.19 -0.45
N GLU A 117 0.68 -7.60 0.62
CA GLU A 117 0.88 -6.14 0.75
C GLU A 117 2.38 -5.82 0.80
N ASN A 118 2.84 -4.87 -0.03
CA ASN A 118 4.22 -4.39 -0.04
C ASN A 118 4.29 -2.89 -0.45
N THR A 119 4.84 -2.00 0.40
CA THR A 119 5.33 -2.25 1.76
C THR A 119 4.18 -2.49 2.73
N HIS A 120 4.39 -3.34 3.75
CA HIS A 120 3.32 -3.69 4.68
C HIS A 120 3.09 -2.56 5.71
N GLN A 121 1.89 -1.96 5.71
CA GLN A 121 1.60 -0.76 6.48
C GLN A 121 1.71 -0.98 7.99
N VAL A 122 1.02 -1.98 8.54
CA VAL A 122 1.01 -2.28 9.97
C VAL A 122 2.35 -2.85 10.43
N GLY A 123 3.09 -3.46 9.53
CA GLY A 123 4.47 -3.91 9.74
C GLY A 123 5.52 -2.80 9.84
N GLY A 124 5.10 -1.51 9.76
CA GLY A 124 6.04 -0.39 9.82
C GLY A 124 6.65 -0.02 8.47
N GLY A 125 5.97 -0.35 7.38
CA GLY A 125 6.51 -0.15 6.03
C GLY A 125 7.58 -1.18 5.67
N SER A 126 7.52 -2.37 6.28
CA SER A 126 8.42 -3.49 6.01
C SER A 126 8.38 -3.92 4.55
N VAL A 127 9.53 -4.34 4.04
CA VAL A 127 9.72 -4.66 2.63
C VAL A 127 9.82 -6.17 2.43
N LEU A 128 8.86 -6.74 1.72
CA LEU A 128 8.97 -8.11 1.20
C LEU A 128 9.88 -8.09 -0.03
N SER A 129 10.98 -8.82 0.01
CA SER A 129 11.94 -8.87 -1.10
C SER A 129 11.32 -9.49 -2.38
N VAL A 130 11.90 -9.18 -3.54
CA VAL A 130 11.48 -9.81 -4.81
C VAL A 130 11.58 -11.33 -4.73
N ALA A 131 12.60 -11.86 -4.04
CA ALA A 131 12.75 -13.30 -3.81
C ALA A 131 11.58 -13.85 -2.99
N GLY A 132 11.20 -13.20 -1.88
CA GLY A 132 10.06 -13.60 -1.08
C GLY A 132 8.73 -13.56 -1.85
N VAL A 133 8.52 -12.52 -2.68
CA VAL A 133 7.34 -12.49 -3.57
C VAL A 133 7.37 -13.63 -4.58
N ARG A 134 8.55 -13.95 -5.15
CA ARG A 134 8.71 -15.06 -6.09
C ARG A 134 8.42 -16.43 -5.46
N ASP A 135 8.84 -16.63 -4.21
CA ASP A 135 8.56 -17.87 -3.49
C ASP A 135 7.04 -18.07 -3.29
N ILE A 136 6.34 -17.01 -2.88
CA ILE A 136 4.86 -17.02 -2.79
C ILE A 136 4.23 -17.25 -4.16
N ALA A 137 4.71 -16.58 -5.20
CA ALA A 137 4.20 -16.73 -6.56
C ALA A 137 4.35 -18.14 -7.10
N ALA A 138 5.48 -18.83 -6.80
CA ALA A 138 5.67 -20.21 -7.18
C ALA A 138 4.64 -21.15 -6.54
N VAL A 139 4.33 -20.94 -5.27
CA VAL A 139 3.28 -21.69 -4.55
C VAL A 139 1.91 -21.44 -5.16
N CYS A 140 1.57 -20.17 -5.42
CA CYS A 140 0.31 -19.79 -6.05
C CYS A 140 0.16 -20.42 -7.44
N ALA A 141 1.21 -20.37 -8.26
CA ALA A 141 1.22 -20.97 -9.60
C ALA A 141 1.04 -22.49 -9.56
N ALA A 142 1.67 -23.18 -8.61
CA ALA A 142 1.51 -24.64 -8.42
C ALA A 142 0.08 -25.01 -8.04
N ALA A 143 -0.64 -24.15 -7.31
CA ALA A 143 -2.03 -24.32 -6.92
C ALA A 143 -3.03 -23.80 -7.98
N GLY A 144 -2.56 -23.12 -9.04
CA GLY A 144 -3.44 -22.49 -10.02
C GLY A 144 -4.21 -21.27 -9.50
N VAL A 145 -3.73 -20.63 -8.42
CA VAL A 145 -4.36 -19.49 -7.76
C VAL A 145 -3.59 -18.21 -8.14
N PRO A 146 -4.26 -17.14 -8.61
CA PRO A 146 -3.59 -15.89 -8.92
C PRO A 146 -3.02 -15.22 -7.66
N LEU A 147 -1.89 -14.50 -7.83
CA LEU A 147 -1.26 -13.67 -6.81
C LEU A 147 -1.49 -12.20 -7.14
N TYR A 148 -2.15 -11.48 -6.25
CA TYR A 148 -2.36 -10.04 -6.30
C TYR A 148 -1.43 -9.31 -5.33
N LEU A 149 -0.83 -8.20 -5.79
CA LEU A 149 0.03 -7.35 -4.97
C LEU A 149 -0.67 -6.02 -4.68
N ASP A 150 -1.10 -5.81 -3.43
CA ASP A 150 -1.36 -4.46 -2.92
C ASP A 150 -0.02 -3.76 -2.74
N GLY A 151 0.37 -3.04 -3.76
CA GLY A 151 1.60 -2.26 -3.82
C GLY A 151 1.38 -0.78 -3.52
N ALA A 152 0.47 -0.43 -2.60
CA ALA A 152 0.12 0.97 -2.32
C ALA A 152 1.34 1.89 -2.12
N ARG A 153 2.48 1.31 -1.68
CA ARG A 153 3.79 1.96 -1.55
C ARG A 153 4.91 1.15 -2.20
N ILE A 154 4.64 0.45 -3.27
CA ILE A 154 5.63 -0.44 -3.91
C ILE A 154 6.91 0.29 -4.35
N PHE A 155 6.80 1.56 -4.74
CA PHE A 155 7.98 2.34 -5.10
C PHE A 155 8.91 2.61 -3.91
N ASN A 156 8.38 2.63 -2.67
CA ASN A 156 9.22 2.66 -1.47
C ASN A 156 9.98 1.31 -1.33
N ALA A 157 9.34 0.17 -1.56
CA ALA A 157 10.03 -1.12 -1.59
C ALA A 157 11.08 -1.18 -2.71
N CYS A 158 10.77 -0.64 -3.89
CA CYS A 158 11.72 -0.55 -5.01
C CYS A 158 12.97 0.27 -4.64
N ALA A 159 12.78 1.40 -3.95
CA ALA A 159 13.88 2.26 -3.52
C ALA A 159 14.79 1.56 -2.50
N VAL A 160 14.23 0.79 -1.56
CA VAL A 160 15.01 0.02 -0.57
C VAL A 160 15.73 -1.15 -1.23
N ALA A 161 15.05 -1.87 -2.13
CA ALA A 161 15.61 -3.04 -2.81
C ALA A 161 16.51 -2.69 -4.01
N GLU A 162 16.58 -1.41 -4.38
CA GLU A 162 17.34 -0.90 -5.55
C GLU A 162 16.94 -1.62 -6.86
N VAL A 163 15.64 -1.87 -7.05
CA VAL A 163 15.12 -2.57 -8.23
C VAL A 163 14.00 -1.77 -8.92
N PRO A 164 13.81 -1.93 -10.23
CA PRO A 164 12.65 -1.35 -10.91
C PRO A 164 11.36 -2.03 -10.46
N VAL A 165 10.24 -1.32 -10.53
CA VAL A 165 8.91 -1.87 -10.16
C VAL A 165 8.53 -3.10 -10.98
N ALA A 166 9.03 -3.21 -12.21
CA ALA A 166 8.85 -4.38 -13.07
C ALA A 166 9.41 -5.68 -12.44
N ALA A 167 10.41 -5.59 -11.56
CA ALA A 167 10.95 -6.76 -10.86
C ALA A 167 9.89 -7.42 -9.96
N TYR A 168 9.09 -6.63 -9.25
CA TYR A 168 7.94 -7.11 -8.48
C TYR A 168 6.77 -7.47 -9.38
N ALA A 169 6.45 -6.61 -10.33
CA ALA A 169 5.33 -6.81 -11.25
C ALA A 169 5.43 -8.12 -12.05
N SER A 170 6.63 -8.50 -12.49
CA SER A 170 6.85 -9.68 -13.31
C SER A 170 6.49 -11.01 -12.64
N VAL A 171 6.40 -11.05 -11.30
CA VAL A 171 6.18 -12.28 -10.55
C VAL A 171 4.77 -12.40 -9.96
N VAL A 172 3.92 -11.41 -10.15
CA VAL A 172 2.51 -11.42 -9.68
C VAL A 172 1.55 -11.41 -10.86
N SER A 173 0.31 -11.88 -10.66
CA SER A 173 -0.73 -11.85 -11.72
C SER A 173 -1.15 -10.41 -12.02
N SER A 174 -1.46 -9.65 -10.99
CA SER A 174 -1.80 -8.23 -11.08
C SER A 174 -1.34 -7.47 -9.85
N MET A 175 -1.27 -6.16 -9.96
CA MET A 175 -0.84 -5.30 -8.87
C MET A 175 -1.52 -3.95 -8.92
N MET A 176 -1.56 -3.27 -7.77
CA MET A 176 -1.92 -1.86 -7.70
C MET A 176 -0.80 -1.04 -7.07
N PHE A 177 -0.83 0.28 -7.30
CA PHE A 177 -0.05 1.25 -6.53
C PHE A 177 -0.75 2.60 -6.44
N CYS A 178 -0.49 3.33 -5.35
CA CYS A 178 -1.06 4.66 -5.15
C CYS A 178 -0.14 5.74 -5.73
N LEU A 179 -0.72 6.63 -6.51
CA LEU A 179 -0.08 7.88 -6.93
C LEU A 179 -0.13 8.93 -5.80
N SER A 180 -1.19 8.86 -4.96
CA SER A 180 -1.51 9.85 -3.90
C SER A 180 -0.87 9.58 -2.54
N LYS A 181 0.19 8.77 -2.50
CA LYS A 181 1.00 8.52 -1.31
C LYS A 181 2.42 9.07 -1.51
N GLY A 182 3.46 8.28 -1.34
CA GLY A 182 4.85 8.71 -1.49
C GLY A 182 5.20 9.36 -2.84
N LEU A 183 4.47 9.05 -3.91
CA LEU A 183 4.66 9.66 -5.23
C LEU A 183 4.14 11.12 -5.31
N GLY A 184 3.27 11.56 -4.39
CA GLY A 184 2.93 12.97 -4.23
C GLY A 184 1.79 13.50 -5.11
N ALA A 185 1.07 12.67 -5.87
CA ALA A 185 -0.13 13.13 -6.58
C ALA A 185 -1.28 13.45 -5.61
N PRO A 186 -2.18 14.38 -5.94
CA PRO A 186 -3.29 14.75 -5.07
C PRO A 186 -4.34 13.64 -4.92
N ILE A 187 -4.45 12.75 -5.90
CA ILE A 187 -5.46 11.69 -5.94
C ILE A 187 -5.03 10.57 -6.88
N GLY A 188 -5.56 9.37 -6.65
CA GLY A 188 -5.56 8.27 -7.60
C GLY A 188 -4.58 7.16 -7.32
N SER A 189 -4.88 6.06 -7.97
CA SER A 189 -4.12 4.82 -7.92
C SER A 189 -4.19 4.13 -9.27
N ILE A 190 -3.23 3.26 -9.53
CA ILE A 190 -3.17 2.44 -10.73
C ILE A 190 -3.42 0.98 -10.36
N LEU A 191 -4.19 0.28 -11.17
CA LEU A 191 -4.31 -1.16 -11.18
C LEU A 191 -3.73 -1.67 -12.50
N ALA A 192 -2.82 -2.65 -12.46
CA ALA A 192 -2.11 -3.16 -13.62
C ALA A 192 -2.15 -4.69 -13.67
N GLY A 193 -2.31 -5.25 -14.87
CA GLY A 193 -2.43 -6.69 -15.10
C GLY A 193 -2.44 -7.03 -16.59
N ASP A 194 -2.96 -8.21 -16.92
CA ASP A 194 -3.22 -8.57 -18.30
C ASP A 194 -4.41 -7.78 -18.87
N ARG A 195 -4.61 -7.87 -20.20
CA ARG A 195 -5.66 -7.11 -20.90
C ARG A 195 -7.07 -7.54 -20.50
N GLU A 196 -7.29 -8.82 -20.24
CA GLU A 196 -8.60 -9.37 -19.90
C GLU A 196 -9.01 -8.88 -18.50
N PHE A 197 -8.11 -8.97 -17.52
CA PHE A 197 -8.31 -8.44 -16.18
C PHE A 197 -8.59 -6.94 -16.19
N ILE A 198 -7.82 -6.16 -16.96
CA ILE A 198 -8.03 -4.70 -17.03
C ILE A 198 -9.33 -4.33 -17.77
N ALA A 199 -9.75 -5.12 -18.75
CA ALA A 199 -11.06 -4.91 -19.40
C ALA A 199 -12.21 -5.12 -18.40
N GLU A 200 -12.14 -6.16 -17.55
CA GLU A 200 -13.10 -6.36 -16.48
C GLU A 200 -12.97 -5.27 -15.39
N ALA A 201 -11.76 -4.88 -15.03
CA ALA A 201 -11.53 -3.78 -14.07
C ALA A 201 -12.18 -2.46 -14.55
N ARG A 202 -12.21 -2.20 -15.86
CA ARG A 202 -12.89 -1.03 -16.42
C ARG A 202 -14.40 -1.10 -16.20
N ARG A 203 -15.01 -2.26 -16.39
CA ARG A 203 -16.44 -2.49 -16.12
C ARG A 203 -16.75 -2.28 -14.64
N LEU A 204 -15.90 -2.83 -13.76
CA LEU A 204 -16.03 -2.71 -12.32
C LEU A 204 -15.78 -1.30 -11.79
N LYS A 205 -14.88 -0.53 -12.41
CA LYS A 205 -14.70 0.90 -12.13
C LYS A 205 -16.02 1.65 -12.25
N ILE A 206 -16.80 1.37 -13.32
CA ILE A 206 -18.12 1.98 -13.52
C ILE A 206 -19.10 1.48 -12.44
N LEU A 207 -19.16 0.17 -12.20
CA LEU A 207 -20.06 -0.45 -11.24
C LEU A 207 -19.88 0.13 -9.83
N PHE A 208 -18.64 0.36 -9.40
CA PHE A 208 -18.31 0.89 -8.07
C PHE A 208 -18.32 2.42 -8.00
N GLY A 209 -18.78 3.11 -9.07
CA GLY A 209 -18.92 4.57 -9.08
C GLY A 209 -17.59 5.33 -9.22
N GLY A 210 -16.53 4.68 -9.69
CA GLY A 210 -15.21 5.28 -9.90
C GLY A 210 -14.98 5.84 -11.29
N ALA A 211 -15.97 5.79 -12.17
CA ALA A 211 -15.85 6.37 -13.49
C ALA A 211 -15.99 7.89 -13.42
N TRP A 212 -14.99 8.56 -13.97
CA TRP A 212 -14.96 10.01 -14.09
C TRP A 212 -15.35 10.46 -15.51
N ARG A 213 -15.37 11.76 -15.71
CA ARG A 213 -15.50 12.40 -17.03
C ARG A 213 -14.14 12.97 -17.43
N GLN A 214 -13.83 14.19 -17.12
CA GLN A 214 -12.59 14.90 -17.50
C GLN A 214 -11.47 14.61 -16.49
N ALA A 215 -11.13 13.34 -16.30
CA ALA A 215 -10.16 12.88 -15.32
C ALA A 215 -8.71 13.26 -15.67
N GLY A 216 -8.44 13.68 -16.89
CA GLY A 216 -7.13 14.14 -17.33
C GLY A 216 -6.54 15.25 -16.48
N ILE A 217 -7.40 16.11 -15.87
CA ILE A 217 -6.96 17.12 -14.91
C ILE A 217 -6.15 16.47 -13.76
N MET A 218 -6.63 15.37 -13.21
CA MET A 218 -5.99 14.63 -12.13
C MET A 218 -4.87 13.72 -12.64
N ALA A 219 -5.06 13.10 -13.79
CA ALA A 219 -4.08 12.22 -14.42
C ALA A 219 -2.78 12.97 -14.79
N ALA A 220 -2.86 14.27 -15.13
CA ALA A 220 -1.69 15.10 -15.38
C ALA A 220 -0.77 15.21 -14.16
N ALA A 221 -1.33 15.32 -12.95
CA ALA A 221 -0.54 15.27 -11.72
C ALA A 221 0.01 13.86 -11.47
N GLY A 222 -0.75 12.82 -11.82
CA GLY A 222 -0.33 11.43 -11.76
C GLY A 222 0.87 11.13 -12.65
N LEU A 223 0.94 11.71 -13.86
CA LEU A 223 2.09 11.57 -14.76
C LEU A 223 3.36 12.14 -14.13
N ILE A 224 3.31 13.36 -13.57
CA ILE A 224 4.44 13.99 -12.88
C ILE A 224 4.85 13.14 -11.66
N ALA A 225 3.88 12.70 -10.86
CA ALA A 225 4.14 11.86 -9.70
C ALA A 225 4.83 10.53 -10.08
N LEU A 226 4.45 9.94 -11.20
CA LEU A 226 5.03 8.69 -11.69
C LEU A 226 6.45 8.88 -12.23
N GLU A 227 6.73 10.03 -12.83
CA GLU A 227 8.02 10.36 -13.43
C GLU A 227 9.04 10.84 -12.40
N GLU A 228 8.65 11.76 -11.50
CA GLU A 228 9.54 12.43 -10.57
C GLU A 228 9.52 11.80 -9.16
N GLY A 229 8.37 11.27 -8.74
CA GLY A 229 8.13 10.77 -7.38
C GLY A 229 9.10 9.68 -6.94
N PRO A 230 9.38 8.63 -7.73
CA PRO A 230 10.24 7.53 -7.30
C PRO A 230 11.65 7.96 -6.91
N ALA A 231 12.24 8.91 -7.63
CA ALA A 231 13.61 9.36 -7.42
C ALA A 231 13.83 10.07 -6.08
N ARG A 232 12.78 10.64 -5.48
CA ARG A 232 12.86 11.37 -4.20
C ARG A 232 12.53 10.53 -2.97
N LEU A 233 12.00 9.31 -3.12
CA LEU A 233 11.63 8.47 -1.98
C LEU A 233 12.78 8.16 -1.01
N PRO A 234 14.05 8.01 -1.44
CA PRO A 234 15.17 7.86 -0.52
C PRO A 234 15.31 9.02 0.49
N GLU A 235 14.90 10.25 0.14
CA GLU A 235 14.87 11.38 1.06
C GLU A 235 13.84 11.18 2.17
N ASP A 236 12.63 10.69 1.82
CA ASP A 236 11.60 10.34 2.81
C ASP A 236 12.10 9.26 3.78
N HIS A 237 12.81 8.24 3.26
CA HIS A 237 13.38 7.17 4.08
C HIS A 237 14.47 7.70 5.02
N ALA A 238 15.36 8.55 4.53
CA ALA A 238 16.40 9.18 5.36
C ALA A 238 15.77 10.03 6.49
N ASN A 239 14.76 10.83 6.17
CA ASN A 239 14.03 11.62 7.16
C ASN A 239 13.32 10.75 8.21
N ALA A 240 12.72 9.63 7.79
CA ALA A 240 12.11 8.67 8.71
C ALA A 240 13.15 8.03 9.64
N ARG A 241 14.33 7.70 9.11
CA ARG A 241 15.44 7.15 9.89
C ARG A 241 15.95 8.13 10.94
N ILE A 242 16.21 9.38 10.56
CA ILE A 242 16.63 10.45 11.49
C ILE A 242 15.60 10.65 12.60
N LEU A 243 14.30 10.67 12.24
CA LEU A 243 13.22 10.76 13.22
C LEU A 243 13.23 9.57 14.19
N ALA A 244 13.41 8.36 13.68
CA ALA A 244 13.45 7.15 14.50
C ALA A 244 14.64 7.12 15.45
N GLU A 245 15.83 7.52 14.99
CA GLU A 245 17.04 7.61 15.80
C GLU A 245 16.89 8.64 16.94
N GLY A 246 16.37 9.84 16.65
CA GLY A 246 16.11 10.84 17.67
C GLY A 246 15.03 10.43 18.67
N LEU A 247 14.06 9.61 18.26
CA LEU A 247 13.05 9.05 19.16
C LEU A 247 13.60 7.91 20.01
N ALA A 248 14.50 7.09 19.49
CA ALA A 248 15.17 6.04 20.25
C ALA A 248 16.07 6.61 21.36
N GLU A 249 16.69 7.77 21.13
CA GLU A 249 17.42 8.49 22.19
C GLU A 249 16.48 9.00 23.29
N LEU A 250 15.27 9.41 22.95
CA LEU A 250 14.29 9.96 23.88
C LEU A 250 13.52 8.86 24.63
N LEU A 251 13.15 7.81 23.92
CA LEU A 251 12.32 6.68 24.37
C LEU A 251 12.96 5.34 23.93
N PRO A 252 14.06 4.89 24.54
CA PRO A 252 14.92 3.81 24.02
C PRO A 252 14.20 2.48 23.76
N GLU A 253 13.16 2.15 24.54
CA GLU A 253 12.43 0.88 24.40
C GLU A 253 11.19 0.98 23.49
N SER A 254 10.91 2.18 22.97
CA SER A 254 9.67 2.48 22.22
C SER A 254 9.80 2.29 20.71
N ILE A 255 11.02 2.27 20.20
CA ILE A 255 11.31 2.14 18.76
C ILE A 255 12.69 1.53 18.53
N ASP A 256 12.76 0.65 17.55
CA ASP A 256 14.00 0.17 16.95
C ASP A 256 14.24 0.93 15.63
N PRO A 257 15.22 1.82 15.55
CA PRO A 257 15.52 2.54 14.31
C PRO A 257 15.93 1.62 13.16
N ASP A 258 16.56 0.47 13.44
CA ASP A 258 16.98 -0.48 12.41
C ASP A 258 15.80 -1.19 11.74
N ALA A 259 14.63 -1.20 12.40
CA ALA A 259 13.39 -1.71 11.83
C ALA A 259 12.67 -0.70 10.91
N VAL A 260 13.14 0.56 10.84
CA VAL A 260 12.54 1.60 9.95
C VAL A 260 13.20 1.52 8.57
N GLU A 261 12.58 0.73 7.68
CA GLU A 261 13.09 0.48 6.33
C GLU A 261 12.66 1.55 5.32
N THR A 262 11.49 2.16 5.55
CA THR A 262 10.87 3.10 4.60
C THR A 262 10.41 4.38 5.29
N ASN A 263 9.33 4.96 4.84
CA ASN A 263 8.83 6.25 5.31
C ASN A 263 7.80 6.15 6.45
N ILE A 264 7.63 5.00 7.08
CA ILE A 264 6.66 4.81 8.18
C ILE A 264 7.41 4.59 9.49
N VAL A 265 7.12 5.43 10.48
CA VAL A 265 7.70 5.37 11.83
C VAL A 265 6.59 5.02 12.82
N PHE A 266 6.72 3.88 13.49
CA PHE A 266 5.85 3.48 14.59
C PHE A 266 6.58 3.56 15.91
N ILE A 267 5.87 4.06 16.93
CA ILE A 267 6.38 4.18 18.29
C ILE A 267 5.44 3.42 19.21
N ASP A 268 5.96 2.44 19.92
CA ASP A 268 5.25 1.75 20.99
C ASP A 268 5.44 2.53 22.30
N VAL A 269 4.39 3.20 22.72
CA VAL A 269 4.40 4.02 23.94
C VAL A 269 3.88 3.27 25.17
N SER A 270 3.62 1.96 25.08
CA SER A 270 3.06 1.15 26.18
C SER A 270 3.93 1.15 27.44
N GLY A 271 5.27 1.22 27.28
CA GLY A 271 6.23 1.30 28.39
C GLY A 271 6.31 2.67 29.06
N THR A 272 5.66 3.71 28.53
CA THR A 272 5.77 5.09 29.04
C THR A 272 4.79 5.41 30.18
N GLY A 273 3.91 4.48 30.55
CA GLY A 273 2.85 4.71 31.52
C GLY A 273 1.63 5.46 30.97
N ARG A 274 1.65 5.85 29.69
CA ARG A 274 0.57 6.53 28.96
C ARG A 274 0.16 5.82 27.70
N GLY A 275 -1.12 5.88 27.37
CA GLY A 275 -1.66 5.28 26.16
C GLY A 275 -1.40 6.11 24.91
N PRO A 276 -1.47 5.50 23.69
CA PRO A 276 -1.22 6.22 22.45
C PRO A 276 -2.23 7.36 22.19
N ALA A 277 -3.44 7.31 22.76
CA ALA A 277 -4.41 8.39 22.65
C ALA A 277 -3.96 9.65 23.44
N GLU A 278 -3.42 9.48 24.64
CA GLU A 278 -2.85 10.59 25.43
C GLU A 278 -1.65 11.20 24.71
N TRP A 279 -0.74 10.36 24.22
CA TRP A 279 0.40 10.85 23.45
C TRP A 279 -0.03 11.65 22.23
N ARG A 280 -1.03 11.20 21.49
CA ARG A 280 -1.57 11.95 20.35
C ARG A 280 -2.09 13.33 20.75
N GLU A 281 -2.79 13.45 21.89
CA GLU A 281 -3.30 14.72 22.39
C GLU A 281 -2.17 15.65 22.84
N MET A 282 -1.16 15.12 23.55
CA MET A 282 -0.01 15.88 23.99
C MET A 282 0.83 16.40 22.81
N LEU A 283 1.05 15.56 21.80
CA LEU A 283 1.77 15.94 20.57
C LEU A 283 0.99 16.98 19.76
N ALA A 284 -0.32 16.84 19.68
CA ALA A 284 -1.19 17.83 19.03
C ALA A 284 -1.14 19.21 19.73
N ALA A 285 -1.01 19.25 21.05
CA ALA A 285 -0.82 20.49 21.81
C ALA A 285 0.53 21.17 21.48
N GLU A 286 1.54 20.39 21.11
CA GLU A 286 2.85 20.87 20.63
C GLU A 286 2.89 21.12 19.10
N GLY A 287 1.74 21.01 18.41
CA GLY A 287 1.62 21.26 16.97
C GLY A 287 1.97 20.06 16.08
N LEU A 288 2.24 18.88 16.64
CA LEU A 288 2.54 17.67 15.88
C LEU A 288 1.31 16.75 15.77
N LEU A 289 0.77 16.62 14.56
CA LEU A 289 -0.36 15.74 14.29
C LEU A 289 0.12 14.34 13.94
N VAL A 290 -0.34 13.36 14.71
CA VAL A 290 -0.01 11.94 14.51
C VAL A 290 -1.27 11.08 14.42
N THR A 291 -1.12 9.87 13.91
CA THR A 291 -2.20 8.87 13.89
C THR A 291 -1.90 7.72 14.84
N ILE A 292 -2.93 6.93 15.17
CA ILE A 292 -2.79 5.69 15.92
C ILE A 292 -3.19 4.54 15.01
N LEU A 293 -2.32 3.54 14.90
CA LEU A 293 -2.62 2.33 14.15
C LEU A 293 -1.98 1.12 14.86
N GLY A 294 -2.73 0.04 15.00
CA GLY A 294 -2.25 -1.17 15.67
C GLY A 294 -1.81 -0.93 17.12
N GLY A 295 -2.44 0.01 17.85
CA GLY A 295 -2.10 0.34 19.23
C GLY A 295 -0.81 1.15 19.40
N ARG A 296 -0.19 1.61 18.33
CA ARG A 296 1.05 2.39 18.31
C ARG A 296 0.83 3.78 17.72
N VAL A 297 1.64 4.75 18.13
CA VAL A 297 1.67 6.08 17.48
C VAL A 297 2.39 5.93 16.13
N ARG A 298 1.78 6.48 15.07
CA ARG A 298 2.30 6.39 13.70
C ARG A 298 2.55 7.77 13.12
N MET A 299 3.73 7.95 12.56
CA MET A 299 4.14 9.09 11.76
C MET A 299 4.62 8.63 10.37
N LEU A 300 4.59 9.55 9.41
CA LEU A 300 5.07 9.32 8.05
C LEU A 300 5.86 10.52 7.57
N THR A 301 6.95 10.26 6.87
CA THR A 301 7.65 11.25 6.05
C THR A 301 7.15 11.19 4.61
N HIS A 302 7.09 12.32 3.95
CA HIS A 302 6.58 12.45 2.58
C HIS A 302 7.03 13.77 1.97
N VAL A 303 6.73 14.01 0.69
CA VAL A 303 7.01 15.27 0.02
C VAL A 303 6.52 16.46 0.84
N GLY A 304 7.40 17.43 1.08
CA GLY A 304 7.13 18.61 1.90
C GLY A 304 7.51 18.47 3.38
N ILE A 305 8.06 17.32 3.80
CA ILE A 305 8.67 17.14 5.13
C ILE A 305 10.19 17.12 4.97
N GLY A 306 10.85 18.19 5.40
CA GLY A 306 12.30 18.34 5.37
C GLY A 306 12.98 18.19 6.73
N ALA A 307 14.28 18.42 6.78
CA ALA A 307 15.09 18.29 8.01
C ALA A 307 14.59 19.19 9.15
N ASP A 308 14.15 20.42 8.85
CA ASP A 308 13.61 21.35 9.85
C ASP A 308 12.32 20.84 10.47
N ASP A 309 11.45 20.16 9.68
CA ASP A 309 10.21 19.55 10.17
C ASP A 309 10.51 18.34 11.05
N ILE A 310 11.55 17.56 10.74
CA ILE A 310 12.00 16.44 11.58
C ILE A 310 12.50 16.94 12.93
N GLU A 311 13.32 18.01 12.97
CA GLU A 311 13.78 18.60 14.24
C GLU A 311 12.60 19.21 15.03
N ALA A 312 11.65 19.85 14.35
CA ALA A 312 10.42 20.33 14.98
C ALA A 312 9.60 19.18 15.60
N ALA A 313 9.46 18.06 14.90
CA ALA A 313 8.78 16.87 15.41
C ALA A 313 9.51 16.30 16.65
N LEU A 314 10.83 16.15 16.61
CA LEU A 314 11.63 15.71 17.75
C LEU A 314 11.52 16.67 18.95
N THR A 315 11.45 17.97 18.68
CA THR A 315 11.24 18.99 19.72
C THR A 315 9.86 18.85 20.36
N ALA A 316 8.81 18.64 19.59
CA ALA A 316 7.47 18.38 20.11
C ALA A 316 7.43 17.11 21.02
N TRP A 317 8.09 16.03 20.60
CA TRP A 317 8.22 14.82 21.40
C TRP A 317 8.98 15.08 22.72
N ARG A 318 10.12 15.82 22.68
CA ARG A 318 10.89 16.19 23.90
C ARG A 318 10.05 17.00 24.88
N ARG A 319 9.19 17.91 24.40
CA ARG A 319 8.29 18.72 25.26
C ARG A 319 7.17 17.89 25.83
N ALA A 320 6.52 17.09 25.00
CA ALA A 320 5.46 16.19 25.44
C ALA A 320 5.99 15.19 26.51
N ALA A 321 7.17 14.61 26.31
CA ALA A 321 7.80 13.70 27.28
C ALA A 321 8.14 14.37 28.61
N LYS A 322 8.46 15.67 28.66
CA LYS A 322 8.72 16.41 29.91
C LYS A 322 7.45 16.73 30.69
N ALA A 323 6.32 16.82 30.02
CA ALA A 323 5.01 17.03 30.62
C ALA A 323 4.34 15.70 31.06
N ALA A 324 4.95 14.60 30.66
CA ALA A 324 4.56 13.24 31.00
C ALA A 324 5.13 12.80 32.34
#